data_83a1381e26eb91591f27fafe6c15d6cd
#
_entry.id   83a1381e26eb91591f27fafe6c15d6cd
#
_cell.length_a   1.000
_cell.length_b   1.000
_cell.length_c   1.000
_cell.angle_alpha   90.00
_cell.angle_beta   90.00
_cell.angle_gamma   90.00
#
_symmetry.space_group_name_H-M   'P 1'
#
loop_
_entity.id
_entity.type
_entity.pdbx_description
1 polymer ?
#
loop_
_entity_poly.entity_id
_entity_poly.type
_entity_poly.pdbx_seq_one_letter_code
_entity_poly.pdbx_strand_id
1 'polypeptide(L)'
;MKSIRVLMVLDTMDVSGTETHVLSLVKELQSRGIYTAVVTGNGSMISRLRKTGCKIHQMNFPKTLTINSEAESLLLNSLVDLLRKEQISLVHGHQITSGNIAAKAAKLSNIPFIFTLHGTYFPKSDIKSVLRITDAAVAVSEPVKKHIQPFFPKNISIIANGIDTTDFSPSPSLELREKMNIPPKAKVILYCSRITRHKARICMLLIKACRDLKKDIPNLHVIIVGNGSQLKDIKNMAASIHSSCKEEFIHFTGEQQNVKDYYALADYVVGTGRVALEAMACERPVISCGNLGYFGEVNSNNFQQAWECYFGDHAAKQASSQAIIYRDLRNLHQSSIGVPTGRELRKLVLEHFDSKKIILPLIELYESTIQSFEQQQAIN
;
A
#
# COMPACT_ATOMS: atom_id res chain seq x y z
N MET A 1 8.14 -30.10 -13.14
CA MET A 1 7.01 -29.38 -12.50
C MET A 1 6.19 -28.68 -13.58
N LYS A 2 4.87 -28.71 -13.49
CA LYS A 2 4.01 -27.89 -14.37
C LYS A 2 4.35 -26.41 -14.13
N SER A 3 4.37 -25.60 -15.16
CA SER A 3 4.61 -24.15 -15.00
C SER A 3 3.51 -23.53 -14.15
N ILE A 4 3.88 -22.73 -13.13
CA ILE A 4 2.94 -22.03 -12.28
C ILE A 4 2.15 -21.01 -13.12
N ARG A 5 0.81 -21.03 -12.98
CA ARG A 5 -0.11 -20.10 -13.65
C ARG A 5 -1.04 -19.50 -12.60
N VAL A 6 -0.83 -18.23 -12.28
CA VAL A 6 -1.49 -17.55 -11.16
C VAL A 6 -2.64 -16.67 -11.67
N LEU A 7 -3.78 -16.74 -11.00
CA LEU A 7 -4.85 -15.75 -11.12
C LEU A 7 -4.86 -14.85 -9.88
N MET A 8 -4.55 -13.57 -10.05
CA MET A 8 -4.73 -12.53 -9.01
C MET A 8 -6.17 -12.02 -9.05
N VAL A 9 -6.81 -11.87 -7.89
CA VAL A 9 -8.21 -11.42 -7.81
C VAL A 9 -8.37 -10.25 -6.86
N LEU A 10 -8.99 -9.15 -7.36
CA LEU A 10 -9.27 -7.91 -6.63
C LEU A 10 -10.69 -7.41 -6.90
N ASP A 11 -11.25 -6.61 -5.98
CA ASP A 11 -12.55 -5.96 -6.16
C ASP A 11 -12.49 -4.85 -7.22
N THR A 12 -11.46 -4.00 -7.16
CA THR A 12 -11.22 -2.87 -8.08
C THR A 12 -9.73 -2.69 -8.34
N MET A 13 -9.39 -1.84 -9.33
CA MET A 13 -8.00 -1.45 -9.63
C MET A 13 -7.83 0.07 -9.49
N ASP A 14 -8.30 0.65 -8.39
CA ASP A 14 -8.12 2.06 -8.05
C ASP A 14 -6.77 2.32 -7.39
N VAL A 15 -6.38 3.61 -7.25
CA VAL A 15 -5.13 3.96 -6.58
C VAL A 15 -5.21 3.68 -5.08
N SER A 16 -4.60 2.59 -4.64
CA SER A 16 -4.43 2.26 -3.23
C SER A 16 -3.22 1.35 -2.97
N GLY A 17 -2.94 1.08 -1.70
CA GLY A 17 -1.81 0.25 -1.30
C GLY A 17 -1.91 -1.19 -1.79
N THR A 18 -3.11 -1.79 -1.75
CA THR A 18 -3.37 -3.17 -2.21
C THR A 18 -3.16 -3.31 -3.71
N GLU A 19 -3.77 -2.44 -4.50
CA GLU A 19 -3.71 -2.47 -5.97
C GLU A 19 -2.29 -2.18 -6.48
N THR A 20 -1.59 -1.25 -5.83
CA THR A 20 -0.18 -0.97 -6.15
C THR A 20 0.72 -2.16 -5.78
N HIS A 21 0.43 -2.87 -4.67
CA HIS A 21 1.13 -4.09 -4.31
C HIS A 21 0.92 -5.18 -5.37
N VAL A 22 -0.34 -5.44 -5.77
CA VAL A 22 -0.64 -6.45 -6.80
C VAL A 22 0.02 -6.11 -8.14
N LEU A 23 0.01 -4.83 -8.55
CA LEU A 23 0.74 -4.39 -9.74
C LEU A 23 2.24 -4.73 -9.65
N SER A 24 2.84 -4.54 -8.47
CA SER A 24 4.25 -4.90 -8.22
C SER A 24 4.47 -6.42 -8.31
N LEU A 25 3.59 -7.22 -7.69
CA LEU A 25 3.65 -8.69 -7.78
C LEU A 25 3.52 -9.19 -9.23
N VAL A 26 2.57 -8.66 -9.99
CA VAL A 26 2.37 -9.02 -11.40
C VAL A 26 3.64 -8.76 -12.22
N LYS A 27 4.25 -7.58 -12.07
CA LYS A 27 5.53 -7.26 -12.74
C LYS A 27 6.63 -8.26 -12.40
N GLU A 28 6.80 -8.55 -11.12
CA GLU A 28 7.88 -9.43 -10.64
C GLU A 28 7.66 -10.89 -11.03
N LEU A 29 6.43 -11.39 -11.02
CA LEU A 29 6.11 -12.75 -11.47
C LEU A 29 6.35 -12.91 -12.97
N GLN A 30 5.86 -11.98 -13.78
CA GLN A 30 6.05 -12.00 -15.24
C GLN A 30 7.52 -11.88 -15.64
N SER A 31 8.31 -11.05 -14.95
CA SER A 31 9.75 -10.92 -15.21
C SER A 31 10.52 -12.24 -14.97
N ARG A 32 9.92 -13.17 -14.22
CA ARG A 32 10.44 -14.52 -13.95
C ARG A 32 9.80 -15.61 -14.78
N GLY A 33 9.01 -15.24 -15.78
CA GLY A 33 8.34 -16.19 -16.67
C GLY A 33 7.13 -16.89 -16.06
N ILE A 34 6.64 -16.45 -14.88
CA ILE A 34 5.44 -17.00 -14.25
C ILE A 34 4.21 -16.36 -14.89
N TYR A 35 3.37 -17.18 -15.52
CA TYR A 35 2.13 -16.69 -16.11
C TYR A 35 1.23 -16.09 -15.03
N THR A 36 0.80 -14.85 -15.26
CA THR A 36 -0.07 -14.13 -14.34
C THR A 36 -1.22 -13.48 -15.10
N ALA A 37 -2.45 -13.83 -14.71
CA ALA A 37 -3.67 -13.14 -15.14
C ALA A 37 -4.28 -12.41 -13.94
N VAL A 38 -5.06 -11.37 -14.21
CA VAL A 38 -5.71 -10.55 -13.17
C VAL A 38 -7.21 -10.46 -13.45
N VAL A 39 -8.02 -10.76 -12.44
CA VAL A 39 -9.45 -10.46 -12.43
C VAL A 39 -9.69 -9.27 -11.49
N THR A 40 -10.34 -8.23 -11.99
CA THR A 40 -10.63 -7.03 -11.23
C THR A 40 -11.83 -6.28 -11.81
N GLY A 41 -12.51 -5.48 -10.98
CA GLY A 41 -13.43 -4.46 -11.46
C GLY A 41 -12.71 -3.31 -12.17
N ASN A 42 -13.44 -2.23 -12.43
CA ASN A 42 -12.87 -1.00 -13.00
C ASN A 42 -11.91 -0.32 -12.02
N GLY A 43 -11.11 0.62 -12.52
CA GLY A 43 -10.24 1.45 -11.71
C GLY A 43 -9.22 2.23 -12.52
N SER A 44 -8.74 3.32 -11.95
CA SER A 44 -7.81 4.26 -12.60
C SER A 44 -6.43 3.65 -12.92
N MET A 45 -6.04 2.54 -12.26
CA MET A 45 -4.75 1.87 -12.47
C MET A 45 -4.80 0.77 -13.55
N ILE A 46 -5.94 0.48 -14.18
CA ILE A 46 -6.04 -0.55 -15.23
C ILE A 46 -5.06 -0.30 -16.40
N SER A 47 -4.85 0.97 -16.76
CA SER A 47 -3.89 1.34 -17.79
C SER A 47 -2.44 0.97 -17.43
N ARG A 48 -2.07 1.09 -16.16
CA ARG A 48 -0.75 0.68 -15.64
C ARG A 48 -0.63 -0.85 -15.62
N LEU A 49 -1.69 -1.55 -15.25
CA LEU A 49 -1.72 -3.00 -15.26
C LEU A 49 -1.59 -3.55 -16.69
N ARG A 50 -2.27 -2.95 -17.68
CA ARG A 50 -2.10 -3.32 -19.11
C ARG A 50 -0.67 -3.19 -19.60
N LYS A 51 0.07 -2.19 -19.14
CA LYS A 51 1.48 -1.99 -19.53
C LYS A 51 2.41 -3.10 -19.04
N THR A 52 2.00 -3.93 -18.08
CA THR A 52 2.78 -5.11 -17.68
C THR A 52 2.71 -6.25 -18.70
N GLY A 53 1.74 -6.23 -19.62
CA GLY A 53 1.47 -7.33 -20.54
C GLY A 53 0.65 -8.48 -19.95
N CYS A 54 0.22 -8.39 -18.68
CA CYS A 54 -0.63 -9.43 -18.08
C CYS A 54 -2.03 -9.46 -18.70
N LYS A 55 -2.64 -10.64 -18.69
CA LYS A 55 -4.01 -10.79 -19.14
C LYS A 55 -4.96 -10.24 -18.08
N ILE A 56 -5.88 -9.38 -18.49
CA ILE A 56 -6.85 -8.74 -17.59
C ILE A 56 -8.25 -9.16 -17.97
N HIS A 57 -8.99 -9.65 -16.98
CA HIS A 57 -10.41 -9.99 -17.08
C HIS A 57 -11.18 -9.05 -16.17
N GLN A 58 -12.07 -8.24 -16.73
CA GLN A 58 -12.89 -7.31 -15.96
C GLN A 58 -14.16 -7.99 -15.47
N MET A 59 -14.37 -8.02 -14.14
CA MET A 59 -15.56 -8.51 -13.47
C MET A 59 -15.98 -7.55 -12.37
N ASN A 60 -17.23 -7.16 -12.31
CA ASN A 60 -17.74 -6.27 -11.27
C ASN A 60 -18.15 -7.09 -10.05
N PHE A 61 -17.38 -6.97 -8.99
CA PHE A 61 -17.69 -7.60 -7.72
C PHE A 61 -18.68 -6.75 -6.89
N PRO A 62 -19.57 -7.37 -6.10
CA PRO A 62 -20.47 -6.64 -5.22
C PRO A 62 -19.69 -5.91 -4.12
N LYS A 63 -20.22 -4.79 -3.60
CA LYS A 63 -19.56 -4.03 -2.51
C LYS A 63 -19.63 -4.76 -1.16
N THR A 64 -20.56 -5.64 -1.00
CA THR A 64 -20.78 -6.45 0.22
C THR A 64 -21.04 -7.88 -0.17
N LEU A 65 -20.62 -8.81 0.70
CA LEU A 65 -20.92 -10.23 0.53
C LEU A 65 -22.42 -10.44 0.72
N THR A 66 -23.11 -10.85 -0.35
CA THR A 66 -24.49 -11.34 -0.31
C THR A 66 -24.45 -12.84 -0.53
N ILE A 67 -24.86 -13.60 0.47
CA ILE A 67 -24.82 -15.08 0.40
C ILE A 67 -25.92 -15.57 -0.54
N ASN A 68 -25.54 -16.41 -1.53
CA ASN A 68 -26.44 -17.13 -2.44
C ASN A 68 -27.34 -16.24 -3.34
N SER A 69 -26.85 -15.11 -3.82
CA SER A 69 -27.55 -14.36 -4.85
C SER A 69 -27.32 -14.94 -6.26
N GLU A 70 -28.26 -14.73 -7.17
CA GLU A 70 -28.11 -15.10 -8.59
C GLU A 70 -26.86 -14.45 -9.20
N ALA A 71 -26.60 -13.18 -8.84
CA ALA A 71 -25.40 -12.45 -9.27
C ALA A 71 -24.09 -13.12 -8.77
N GLU A 72 -24.06 -13.62 -7.54
CA GLU A 72 -22.92 -14.39 -7.02
C GLU A 72 -22.71 -15.68 -7.82
N SER A 73 -23.79 -16.38 -8.13
CA SER A 73 -23.73 -17.63 -8.91
C SER A 73 -23.21 -17.40 -10.32
N LEU A 74 -23.61 -16.31 -10.98
CA LEU A 74 -23.10 -15.93 -12.30
C LEU A 74 -21.60 -15.59 -12.26
N LEU A 75 -21.14 -14.82 -11.26
CA LEU A 75 -19.72 -14.51 -11.08
C LEU A 75 -18.90 -15.77 -10.80
N LEU A 76 -19.42 -16.66 -9.95
CA LEU A 76 -18.78 -17.93 -9.61
C LEU A 76 -18.58 -18.81 -10.87
N ASN A 77 -19.63 -19.01 -11.66
CA ASN A 77 -19.57 -19.79 -12.90
C ASN A 77 -18.57 -19.16 -13.90
N SER A 78 -18.63 -17.83 -14.05
CA SER A 78 -17.68 -17.09 -14.93
C SER A 78 -16.22 -17.26 -14.49
N LEU A 79 -15.96 -17.29 -13.18
CA LEU A 79 -14.61 -17.54 -12.65
C LEU A 79 -14.18 -18.99 -12.88
N VAL A 80 -15.06 -19.98 -12.65
CA VAL A 80 -14.76 -21.40 -12.93
C VAL A 80 -14.38 -21.62 -14.38
N ASP A 81 -15.14 -21.05 -15.32
CA ASP A 81 -14.83 -21.13 -16.76
C ASP A 81 -13.52 -20.46 -17.10
N LEU A 82 -13.24 -19.32 -16.49
CA LEU A 82 -11.98 -18.60 -16.66
C LEU A 82 -10.79 -19.41 -16.14
N LEU A 83 -10.89 -20.00 -14.95
CA LEU A 83 -9.83 -20.83 -14.37
C LEU A 83 -9.45 -21.98 -15.32
N ARG A 84 -10.45 -22.62 -15.92
CA ARG A 84 -10.26 -23.70 -16.90
C ARG A 84 -9.64 -23.17 -18.19
N LYS A 85 -10.20 -22.10 -18.76
CA LYS A 85 -9.73 -21.49 -20.02
C LYS A 85 -8.28 -21.02 -19.95
N GLU A 86 -7.92 -20.38 -18.85
CA GLU A 86 -6.56 -19.85 -18.61
C GLU A 86 -5.61 -20.91 -18.04
N GLN A 87 -6.07 -22.16 -17.81
CA GLN A 87 -5.27 -23.24 -17.22
C GLN A 87 -4.58 -22.82 -15.92
N ILE A 88 -5.32 -22.13 -15.05
CA ILE A 88 -4.80 -21.61 -13.79
C ILE A 88 -4.45 -22.76 -12.85
N SER A 89 -3.27 -22.70 -12.22
CA SER A 89 -2.82 -23.67 -11.24
C SER A 89 -2.88 -23.17 -9.80
N LEU A 90 -3.09 -21.86 -9.59
CA LEU A 90 -3.22 -21.24 -8.27
C LEU A 90 -4.02 -19.94 -8.37
N VAL A 91 -4.93 -19.73 -7.41
CA VAL A 91 -5.69 -18.48 -7.27
C VAL A 91 -5.20 -17.72 -6.05
N HIS A 92 -4.93 -16.41 -6.21
CA HIS A 92 -4.49 -15.54 -5.12
C HIS A 92 -5.42 -14.34 -4.95
N GLY A 93 -6.17 -14.31 -3.85
CA GLY A 93 -7.10 -13.23 -3.49
C GLY A 93 -6.45 -12.16 -2.63
N HIS A 94 -6.83 -10.89 -2.85
CA HIS A 94 -6.25 -9.74 -2.15
C HIS A 94 -7.28 -8.84 -1.45
N GLN A 95 -8.55 -8.99 -1.75
CA GLN A 95 -9.67 -8.25 -1.14
C GLN A 95 -10.78 -9.22 -0.76
N ILE A 96 -11.56 -8.88 0.26
CA ILE A 96 -12.47 -9.83 0.91
C ILE A 96 -13.58 -10.31 -0.02
N THR A 97 -14.22 -9.39 -0.74
CA THR A 97 -15.43 -9.72 -1.51
C THR A 97 -15.09 -10.59 -2.72
N SER A 98 -14.17 -10.12 -3.56
CA SER A 98 -13.70 -10.90 -4.71
C SER A 98 -12.96 -12.17 -4.27
N GLY A 99 -12.18 -12.11 -3.19
CA GLY A 99 -11.47 -13.25 -2.63
C GLY A 99 -12.40 -14.36 -2.17
N ASN A 100 -13.55 -14.04 -1.58
CA ASN A 100 -14.54 -15.03 -1.16
C ASN A 100 -15.13 -15.80 -2.36
N ILE A 101 -15.49 -15.09 -3.42
CA ILE A 101 -16.03 -15.69 -4.65
C ILE A 101 -14.93 -16.51 -5.35
N ALA A 102 -13.71 -15.95 -5.43
CA ALA A 102 -12.56 -16.61 -6.05
C ALA A 102 -12.16 -17.90 -5.31
N ALA A 103 -12.21 -17.90 -3.97
CA ALA A 103 -11.94 -19.09 -3.16
C ALA A 103 -12.97 -20.22 -3.41
N LYS A 104 -14.26 -19.85 -3.56
CA LYS A 104 -15.32 -20.83 -3.93
C LYS A 104 -15.08 -21.38 -5.34
N ALA A 105 -14.71 -20.51 -6.31
CA ALA A 105 -14.40 -20.93 -7.67
C ALA A 105 -13.17 -21.85 -7.73
N ALA A 106 -12.12 -21.52 -6.99
CA ALA A 106 -10.91 -22.35 -6.87
C ALA A 106 -11.24 -23.73 -6.31
N LYS A 107 -12.04 -23.80 -5.24
CA LYS A 107 -12.50 -25.06 -4.65
C LYS A 107 -13.31 -25.90 -5.64
N LEU A 108 -14.26 -25.30 -6.37
CA LEU A 108 -15.04 -26.02 -7.39
C LEU A 108 -14.19 -26.50 -8.57
N SER A 109 -13.14 -25.79 -8.88
CA SER A 109 -12.20 -26.13 -9.95
C SER A 109 -11.04 -27.03 -9.51
N ASN A 110 -11.02 -27.40 -8.23
CA ASN A 110 -9.96 -28.23 -7.65
C ASN A 110 -8.57 -27.58 -7.81
N ILE A 111 -8.48 -26.29 -7.48
CA ILE A 111 -7.27 -25.46 -7.56
C ILE A 111 -7.01 -24.85 -6.18
N PRO A 112 -5.74 -24.80 -5.69
CA PRO A 112 -5.42 -24.17 -4.41
C PRO A 112 -5.66 -22.66 -4.42
N PHE A 113 -6.07 -22.14 -3.26
CA PHE A 113 -6.36 -20.73 -3.05
C PHE A 113 -5.50 -20.15 -1.92
N ILE A 114 -4.81 -19.06 -2.24
CA ILE A 114 -4.06 -18.25 -1.28
C ILE A 114 -4.76 -16.92 -1.05
N PHE A 115 -4.74 -16.42 0.19
CA PHE A 115 -5.31 -15.12 0.53
C PHE A 115 -4.30 -14.22 1.23
N THR A 116 -4.08 -13.00 0.71
CA THR A 116 -3.28 -11.96 1.38
C THR A 116 -4.19 -10.96 2.09
N LEU A 117 -4.02 -10.80 3.40
CA LEU A 117 -4.67 -9.76 4.18
C LEU A 117 -3.77 -8.53 4.31
N HIS A 118 -4.30 -7.36 3.88
CA HIS A 118 -3.56 -6.09 3.79
C HIS A 118 -3.76 -5.15 4.99
N GLY A 119 -4.54 -5.53 5.99
CA GLY A 119 -4.79 -4.68 7.16
C GLY A 119 -5.69 -5.32 8.20
N THR A 120 -5.87 -4.63 9.32
CA THR A 120 -6.64 -5.11 10.49
C THR A 120 -8.05 -4.52 10.57
N TYR A 121 -8.47 -3.76 9.58
CA TYR A 121 -9.71 -2.96 9.60
C TYR A 121 -10.94 -3.65 9.02
N PHE A 122 -10.80 -4.89 8.56
CA PHE A 122 -11.93 -5.66 8.04
C PHE A 122 -12.77 -6.28 9.17
N PRO A 123 -14.10 -6.44 8.98
CA PRO A 123 -14.95 -7.17 9.93
C PRO A 123 -14.44 -8.59 10.13
N LYS A 124 -14.44 -9.07 11.38
CA LYS A 124 -13.96 -10.42 11.72
C LYS A 124 -14.78 -11.53 11.02
N SER A 125 -16.08 -11.31 10.83
CA SER A 125 -16.97 -12.23 10.09
C SER A 125 -16.48 -12.46 8.67
N ASP A 126 -16.10 -11.39 7.98
CA ASP A 126 -15.70 -11.40 6.59
C ASP A 126 -14.33 -12.06 6.41
N ILE A 127 -13.40 -11.76 7.33
CA ILE A 127 -12.09 -12.44 7.40
C ILE A 127 -12.28 -13.96 7.59
N LYS A 128 -13.11 -14.35 8.56
CA LYS A 128 -13.41 -15.78 8.82
C LYS A 128 -14.01 -16.49 7.61
N SER A 129 -14.86 -15.81 6.86
CA SER A 129 -15.55 -16.41 5.71
C SER A 129 -14.56 -16.82 4.61
N VAL A 130 -13.59 -15.96 4.30
CA VAL A 130 -12.58 -16.25 3.26
C VAL A 130 -11.52 -17.22 3.78
N LEU A 131 -11.03 -17.05 5.02
CA LEU A 131 -9.97 -17.89 5.58
C LEU A 131 -10.39 -19.35 5.76
N ARG A 132 -11.67 -19.63 6.00
CA ARG A 132 -12.18 -21.00 6.15
C ARG A 132 -11.95 -21.90 4.92
N ILE A 133 -11.86 -21.29 3.73
CA ILE A 133 -11.65 -22.01 2.46
C ILE A 133 -10.31 -21.65 1.81
N THR A 134 -9.40 -21.07 2.58
CA THR A 134 -8.05 -20.70 2.16
C THR A 134 -7.07 -21.84 2.46
N ASP A 135 -6.20 -22.17 1.52
CA ASP A 135 -5.18 -23.21 1.68
C ASP A 135 -3.93 -22.66 2.38
N ALA A 136 -3.48 -21.46 1.99
CA ALA A 136 -2.39 -20.75 2.65
C ALA A 136 -2.73 -19.26 2.78
N ALA A 137 -2.32 -18.64 3.89
CA ALA A 137 -2.58 -17.23 4.17
C ALA A 137 -1.28 -16.42 4.24
N VAL A 138 -1.35 -15.21 3.71
CA VAL A 138 -0.28 -14.19 3.78
C VAL A 138 -0.76 -13.00 4.59
N ALA A 139 0.08 -12.55 5.52
CA ALA A 139 -0.07 -11.30 6.24
C ALA A 139 1.02 -10.32 5.81
N VAL A 140 0.67 -9.07 5.55
CA VAL A 140 1.65 -8.07 5.11
C VAL A 140 2.50 -7.50 6.26
N SER A 141 2.18 -7.86 7.51
CA SER A 141 2.93 -7.45 8.71
C SER A 141 2.61 -8.34 9.91
N GLU A 142 3.46 -8.28 10.94
CA GLU A 142 3.25 -9.01 12.19
C GLU A 142 1.91 -8.67 12.89
N PRO A 143 1.46 -7.39 13.00
CA PRO A 143 0.13 -7.08 13.53
C PRO A 143 -1.01 -7.72 12.75
N VAL A 144 -0.91 -7.79 11.41
CA VAL A 144 -1.92 -8.46 10.58
C VAL A 144 -1.91 -9.96 10.82
N LYS A 145 -0.74 -10.59 10.93
CA LYS A 145 -0.61 -12.01 11.28
C LYS A 145 -1.28 -12.30 12.63
N LYS A 146 -0.94 -11.55 13.68
CA LYS A 146 -1.56 -11.68 15.01
C LYS A 146 -3.08 -11.49 14.97
N HIS A 147 -3.57 -10.59 14.11
CA HIS A 147 -5.00 -10.35 13.95
C HIS A 147 -5.76 -11.54 13.36
N ILE A 148 -5.17 -12.26 12.40
CA ILE A 148 -5.84 -13.38 11.71
C ILE A 148 -5.52 -14.75 12.31
N GLN A 149 -4.44 -14.88 13.08
CA GLN A 149 -4.01 -16.16 13.69
C GLN A 149 -5.13 -16.89 14.45
N PRO A 150 -6.04 -16.24 15.20
CA PRO A 150 -7.15 -16.90 15.86
C PRO A 150 -8.19 -17.53 14.92
N PHE A 151 -8.21 -17.15 13.65
CA PHE A 151 -9.18 -17.59 12.66
C PHE A 151 -8.59 -18.53 11.61
N PHE A 152 -7.26 -18.68 11.60
CA PHE A 152 -6.54 -19.51 10.65
C PHE A 152 -5.49 -20.35 11.40
N PRO A 153 -5.80 -21.64 11.67
CA PRO A 153 -4.93 -22.50 12.48
C PRO A 153 -3.67 -22.98 11.75
N LYS A 154 -3.64 -22.84 10.41
CA LYS A 154 -2.45 -23.17 9.61
C LYS A 154 -1.37 -22.09 9.75
N ASN A 155 -0.18 -22.35 9.23
CA ASN A 155 0.89 -21.35 9.21
C ASN A 155 0.52 -20.14 8.34
N ILE A 156 0.85 -18.93 8.84
CA ILE A 156 0.64 -17.68 8.13
C ILE A 156 2.01 -17.11 7.77
N SER A 157 2.27 -16.96 6.48
CA SER A 157 3.50 -16.35 5.99
C SER A 157 3.44 -14.83 6.13
N ILE A 158 4.51 -14.20 6.63
CA ILE A 158 4.63 -12.74 6.60
C ILE A 158 5.40 -12.38 5.33
N ILE A 159 4.69 -11.73 4.40
CA ILE A 159 5.26 -11.21 3.14
C ILE A 159 4.87 -9.75 3.03
N ALA A 160 5.84 -8.87 3.24
CA ALA A 160 5.60 -7.43 3.25
C ALA A 160 5.22 -6.89 1.85
N ASN A 161 4.61 -5.70 1.81
CA ASN A 161 4.37 -5.01 0.55
C ASN A 161 5.69 -4.53 -0.04
N GLY A 162 6.13 -5.15 -1.12
CA GLY A 162 7.35 -4.78 -1.84
C GLY A 162 7.27 -3.40 -2.50
N ILE A 163 8.42 -2.73 -2.60
CA ILE A 163 8.60 -1.46 -3.28
C ILE A 163 9.43 -1.69 -4.55
N ASP A 164 9.00 -1.15 -5.67
CA ASP A 164 9.82 -1.08 -6.88
C ASP A 164 10.94 -0.04 -6.66
N THR A 165 12.06 -0.50 -6.11
CA THR A 165 13.19 0.38 -5.73
C THR A 165 13.96 0.93 -6.92
N THR A 166 13.65 0.48 -8.13
CA THR A 166 14.14 1.05 -9.39
C THR A 166 13.30 2.26 -9.78
N ASP A 167 11.97 2.16 -9.65
CA ASP A 167 11.04 3.26 -9.91
C ASP A 167 11.12 4.32 -8.80
N PHE A 168 11.09 3.88 -7.53
CA PHE A 168 11.30 4.75 -6.36
C PHE A 168 12.79 4.83 -6.01
N SER A 169 13.46 5.80 -6.62
CA SER A 169 14.89 6.05 -6.42
C SER A 169 15.17 7.56 -6.32
N PRO A 170 16.29 7.95 -5.71
CA PRO A 170 16.69 9.36 -5.69
C PRO A 170 16.78 9.91 -7.12
N SER A 171 16.11 11.02 -7.36
CA SER A 171 16.09 11.69 -8.66
C SER A 171 16.01 13.21 -8.49
N PRO A 172 16.51 14.00 -9.45
CA PRO A 172 16.31 15.44 -9.45
C PRO A 172 14.83 15.79 -9.68
N SER A 173 14.37 16.88 -9.09
CA SER A 173 12.97 17.35 -9.14
C SER A 173 12.81 18.79 -9.59
N LEU A 174 13.78 19.33 -10.33
CA LEU A 174 13.82 20.74 -10.71
C LEU A 174 12.59 21.15 -11.53
N GLU A 175 12.20 20.36 -12.52
CA GLU A 175 11.05 20.64 -13.39
C GLU A 175 9.73 20.73 -12.61
N LEU A 176 9.48 19.79 -11.69
CA LEU A 176 8.27 19.81 -10.87
C LEU A 176 8.28 21.01 -9.89
N ARG A 177 9.45 21.36 -9.36
CA ARG A 177 9.64 22.51 -8.47
C ARG A 177 9.27 23.81 -9.17
N GLU A 178 9.76 24.01 -10.40
CA GLU A 178 9.44 25.16 -11.25
C GLU A 178 7.95 25.21 -11.60
N LYS A 179 7.37 24.09 -12.04
CA LYS A 179 5.95 23.98 -12.37
C LYS A 179 5.03 24.32 -11.20
N MET A 180 5.46 24.04 -9.98
CA MET A 180 4.71 24.35 -8.76
C MET A 180 5.04 25.73 -8.18
N ASN A 181 5.89 26.51 -8.84
CA ASN A 181 6.38 27.82 -8.35
C ASN A 181 6.97 27.75 -6.93
N ILE A 182 7.70 26.66 -6.61
CA ILE A 182 8.35 26.49 -5.32
C ILE A 182 9.79 27.01 -5.44
N PRO A 183 10.19 28.02 -4.62
CA PRO A 183 11.54 28.59 -4.68
C PRO A 183 12.64 27.52 -4.50
N PRO A 184 13.79 27.63 -5.18
CA PRO A 184 14.86 26.63 -5.14
C PRO A 184 15.36 26.28 -3.73
N LYS A 185 15.38 27.26 -2.81
CA LYS A 185 15.83 27.10 -1.42
C LYS A 185 14.69 26.79 -0.43
N ALA A 186 13.46 26.69 -0.90
CA ALA A 186 12.32 26.36 -0.05
C ALA A 186 12.42 24.95 0.51
N LYS A 187 12.00 24.78 1.75
CA LYS A 187 11.82 23.46 2.37
C LYS A 187 10.43 22.90 2.05
N VAL A 188 10.38 21.66 1.65
CA VAL A 188 9.14 21.00 1.21
C VAL A 188 8.80 19.83 2.11
N ILE A 189 7.60 19.87 2.71
CA ILE A 189 7.01 18.75 3.41
C ILE A 189 5.95 18.12 2.51
N LEU A 190 6.04 16.82 2.28
CA LEU A 190 5.09 16.05 1.50
C LEU A 190 4.18 15.23 2.41
N TYR A 191 2.89 15.26 2.12
CA TYR A 191 1.89 14.30 2.60
C TYR A 191 1.17 13.66 1.41
N CYS A 192 1.26 12.34 1.30
CA CYS A 192 0.61 11.58 0.23
C CYS A 192 -0.38 10.58 0.83
N SER A 193 -1.68 10.73 0.54
CA SER A 193 -2.69 9.83 1.08
C SER A 193 -4.07 10.00 0.44
N ARG A 194 -4.93 8.98 0.56
CA ARG A 194 -6.38 9.19 0.40
C ARG A 194 -6.90 10.09 1.52
N ILE A 195 -7.61 11.15 1.17
CA ILE A 195 -8.10 12.18 2.10
C ILE A 195 -9.48 11.79 2.65
N THR A 196 -9.50 10.71 3.44
CA THR A 196 -10.73 10.16 4.03
C THR A 196 -10.52 9.81 5.50
N ARG A 197 -11.53 10.00 6.34
CA ARG A 197 -11.56 9.58 7.77
C ARG A 197 -10.27 9.92 8.53
N HIS A 198 -9.61 8.91 9.10
CA HIS A 198 -8.41 9.09 9.93
C HIS A 198 -7.24 9.74 9.18
N LYS A 199 -7.06 9.44 7.89
CA LYS A 199 -6.00 10.05 7.08
C LYS A 199 -6.23 11.53 6.83
N ALA A 200 -7.48 11.95 6.67
CA ALA A 200 -7.85 13.37 6.61
C ALA A 200 -7.54 14.08 7.94
N ARG A 201 -7.82 13.44 9.10
CA ARG A 201 -7.45 13.98 10.41
C ARG A 201 -5.94 14.19 10.53
N ILE A 202 -5.12 13.24 10.10
CA ILE A 202 -3.65 13.39 10.10
C ILE A 202 -3.23 14.57 9.22
N CYS A 203 -3.81 14.71 8.04
CA CYS A 203 -3.56 15.84 7.14
C CYS A 203 -3.88 17.18 7.81
N MET A 204 -5.02 17.28 8.50
CA MET A 204 -5.39 18.49 9.26
C MET A 204 -4.40 18.80 10.39
N LEU A 205 -3.96 17.79 11.15
CA LEU A 205 -2.95 17.98 12.21
C LEU A 205 -1.61 18.44 11.64
N LEU A 206 -1.18 17.86 10.51
CA LEU A 206 0.02 18.26 9.80
C LEU A 206 -0.06 19.72 9.31
N ILE A 207 -1.15 20.11 8.65
CA ILE A 207 -1.34 21.48 8.16
C ILE A 207 -1.27 22.49 9.32
N LYS A 208 -1.90 22.18 10.46
CA LYS A 208 -1.81 23.02 11.67
C LYS A 208 -0.39 23.07 12.23
N ALA A 209 0.32 21.95 12.27
CA ALA A 209 1.72 21.91 12.68
C ALA A 209 2.60 22.74 11.74
N CYS A 210 2.38 22.65 10.42
CA CYS A 210 3.13 23.43 9.42
C CYS A 210 2.84 24.93 9.47
N ARG A 211 1.60 25.33 9.82
CA ARG A 211 1.31 26.76 10.11
C ARG A 211 2.23 27.29 11.22
N ASP A 212 2.39 26.53 12.30
CA ASP A 212 3.25 26.96 13.41
C ASP A 212 4.72 26.89 13.02
N LEU A 213 5.12 25.84 12.29
CA LEU A 213 6.47 25.62 11.79
C LEU A 213 6.93 26.71 10.78
N LYS A 214 6.00 27.36 10.08
CA LYS A 214 6.29 28.47 9.17
C LYS A 214 7.03 29.63 9.86
N LYS A 215 6.86 29.77 11.18
CA LYS A 215 7.59 30.77 12.00
C LYS A 215 9.08 30.42 12.14
N ASP A 216 9.40 29.12 12.21
CA ASP A 216 10.78 28.63 12.32
C ASP A 216 11.42 28.44 10.95
N ILE A 217 10.63 28.15 9.92
CA ILE A 217 11.05 27.91 8.54
C ILE A 217 10.27 28.85 7.60
N PRO A 218 10.70 30.10 7.40
CA PRO A 218 9.97 31.07 6.59
C PRO A 218 9.70 30.61 5.16
N ASN A 219 10.62 29.89 4.54
CA ASN A 219 10.49 29.35 3.19
C ASN A 219 9.93 27.91 3.17
N LEU A 220 9.00 27.59 4.07
CA LEU A 220 8.34 26.29 4.11
C LEU A 220 7.21 26.23 3.07
N HIS A 221 7.16 25.13 2.32
CA HIS A 221 6.03 24.73 1.50
C HIS A 221 5.53 23.33 1.90
N VAL A 222 4.24 23.10 1.77
CA VAL A 222 3.59 21.82 2.08
C VAL A 222 2.86 21.34 0.85
N ILE A 223 3.11 20.11 0.43
CA ILE A 223 2.44 19.51 -0.72
C ILE A 223 1.54 18.38 -0.22
N ILE A 224 0.26 18.46 -0.56
CA ILE A 224 -0.74 17.45 -0.25
C ILE A 224 -1.14 16.74 -1.56
N VAL A 225 -0.70 15.49 -1.69
CA VAL A 225 -1.02 14.62 -2.83
C VAL A 225 -2.12 13.66 -2.42
N GLY A 226 -3.19 13.64 -3.20
CA GLY A 226 -4.31 12.73 -3.01
C GLY A 226 -5.67 13.39 -3.12
N ASN A 227 -6.71 12.54 -3.08
CA ASN A 227 -8.11 12.97 -3.17
C ASN A 227 -8.94 12.21 -2.14
N GLY A 228 -10.17 12.65 -1.91
CA GLY A 228 -11.10 11.99 -1.00
C GLY A 228 -12.22 12.89 -0.51
N SER A 229 -13.18 12.28 0.18
CA SER A 229 -14.43 12.94 0.61
C SER A 229 -14.23 14.15 1.52
N GLN A 230 -13.11 14.28 2.21
CA GLN A 230 -12.82 15.39 3.14
C GLN A 230 -11.83 16.42 2.56
N LEU A 231 -11.46 16.31 1.27
CA LEU A 231 -10.52 17.24 0.65
C LEU A 231 -11.03 18.69 0.65
N LYS A 232 -12.34 18.90 0.46
CA LYS A 232 -12.94 20.22 0.48
C LYS A 232 -12.75 20.93 1.82
N ASP A 233 -12.99 20.22 2.92
CA ASP A 233 -12.85 20.78 4.28
C ASP A 233 -11.40 21.15 4.58
N ILE A 234 -10.46 20.31 4.14
CA ILE A 234 -9.02 20.56 4.30
C ILE A 234 -8.57 21.78 3.48
N LYS A 235 -9.07 21.94 2.24
CA LYS A 235 -8.79 23.11 1.42
C LYS A 235 -9.33 24.40 2.06
N ASN A 236 -10.53 24.35 2.63
CA ASN A 236 -11.13 25.51 3.34
C ASN A 236 -10.27 25.88 4.57
N MET A 237 -9.79 24.91 5.33
CA MET A 237 -8.87 25.16 6.44
C MET A 237 -7.55 25.76 5.97
N ALA A 238 -6.96 25.24 4.88
CA ALA A 238 -5.75 25.80 4.32
C ALA A 238 -5.92 27.24 3.83
N ALA A 239 -7.02 27.56 3.18
CA ALA A 239 -7.35 28.93 2.74
C ALA A 239 -7.44 29.92 3.93
N SER A 240 -8.02 29.50 5.06
CA SER A 240 -8.04 30.32 6.28
C SER A 240 -6.61 30.55 6.83
N ILE A 241 -5.75 29.54 6.77
CA ILE A 241 -4.35 29.67 7.18
C ILE A 241 -3.60 30.59 6.24
N HIS A 242 -3.75 30.46 4.91
CA HIS A 242 -3.14 31.36 3.92
C HIS A 242 -3.51 32.80 4.15
N SER A 243 -4.81 33.07 4.43
CA SER A 243 -5.27 34.42 4.76
C SER A 243 -4.61 34.97 6.02
N SER A 244 -4.43 34.16 7.04
CA SER A 244 -3.76 34.57 8.29
C SER A 244 -2.26 34.78 8.14
N CYS A 245 -1.61 33.96 7.32
CA CYS A 245 -0.17 34.04 7.04
C CYS A 245 0.17 35.05 5.91
N LYS A 246 -0.83 35.52 5.17
CA LYS A 246 -0.68 36.35 3.96
C LYS A 246 0.23 35.72 2.89
N GLU A 247 0.26 34.41 2.82
CA GLU A 247 1.10 33.63 1.89
C GLU A 247 0.48 32.27 1.60
N GLU A 248 0.50 31.87 0.33
CA GLU A 248 0.11 30.53 -0.10
C GLU A 248 1.32 29.59 -0.06
N PHE A 249 1.37 28.70 0.93
CA PHE A 249 2.44 27.74 1.10
C PHE A 249 1.98 26.27 1.19
N ILE A 250 0.66 26.03 1.15
CA ILE A 250 0.05 24.68 1.15
C ILE A 250 -0.55 24.42 -0.22
N HIS A 251 -0.03 23.42 -0.92
CA HIS A 251 -0.37 23.10 -2.30
C HIS A 251 -1.13 21.78 -2.37
N PHE A 252 -2.23 21.73 -3.14
CA PHE A 252 -3.03 20.54 -3.36
C PHE A 252 -2.92 20.10 -4.80
N THR A 253 -2.47 18.88 -5.03
CA THR A 253 -2.26 18.36 -6.39
C THR A 253 -3.39 17.47 -6.87
N GLY A 254 -4.29 17.06 -5.98
CA GLY A 254 -5.23 15.99 -6.25
C GLY A 254 -4.55 14.61 -6.32
N GLU A 255 -5.26 13.63 -6.85
CA GLU A 255 -4.73 12.29 -7.06
C GLU A 255 -3.68 12.31 -8.17
N GLN A 256 -2.53 11.67 -7.93
CA GLN A 256 -1.42 11.57 -8.86
C GLN A 256 -1.05 10.12 -9.12
N GLN A 257 -0.89 9.75 -10.37
CA GLN A 257 -0.42 8.42 -10.77
C GLN A 257 1.09 8.27 -10.62
N ASN A 258 1.84 9.37 -10.80
CA ASN A 258 3.30 9.40 -10.70
C ASN A 258 3.72 10.18 -9.43
N VAL A 259 3.66 9.50 -8.28
CA VAL A 259 3.97 10.11 -6.98
C VAL A 259 5.47 10.24 -6.70
N LYS A 260 6.32 9.52 -7.46
CA LYS A 260 7.78 9.52 -7.24
C LYS A 260 8.41 10.90 -7.40
N ASP A 261 7.91 11.72 -8.33
CA ASP A 261 8.44 13.07 -8.56
C ASP A 261 8.18 14.00 -7.35
N TYR A 262 7.09 13.76 -6.63
CA TYR A 262 6.78 14.46 -5.38
C TYR A 262 7.69 14.03 -4.23
N TYR A 263 8.05 12.74 -4.15
CA TYR A 263 9.09 12.30 -3.20
C TYR A 263 10.44 12.93 -3.54
N ALA A 264 10.81 12.98 -4.81
CA ALA A 264 12.03 13.64 -5.25
C ALA A 264 12.08 15.13 -4.88
N LEU A 265 10.93 15.81 -4.92
CA LEU A 265 10.78 17.22 -4.57
C LEU A 265 10.86 17.49 -3.06
N ALA A 266 10.44 16.52 -2.22
CA ALA A 266 10.30 16.69 -0.79
C ALA A 266 11.64 16.72 -0.05
N ASP A 267 11.75 17.55 0.98
CA ASP A 267 12.83 17.48 1.98
C ASP A 267 12.45 16.52 3.11
N TYR A 268 11.16 16.47 3.47
CA TYR A 268 10.60 15.62 4.53
C TYR A 268 9.27 15.02 4.08
N VAL A 269 8.99 13.80 4.51
CA VAL A 269 7.72 13.13 4.22
C VAL A 269 7.03 12.76 5.53
N VAL A 270 5.75 13.11 5.63
CA VAL A 270 4.88 12.62 6.69
C VAL A 270 3.94 11.58 6.09
N GLY A 271 4.06 10.34 6.55
CA GLY A 271 3.31 9.24 5.94
C GLY A 271 3.39 7.96 6.75
N THR A 272 2.79 6.90 6.21
CA THR A 272 2.69 5.61 6.88
C THR A 272 2.76 4.47 5.86
N GLY A 273 3.08 3.27 6.32
CA GLY A 273 3.07 2.05 5.52
C GLY A 273 3.85 2.21 4.22
N ARG A 274 3.20 1.98 3.09
CA ARG A 274 3.82 2.07 1.76
C ARG A 274 4.39 3.47 1.46
N VAL A 275 3.70 4.55 1.86
CA VAL A 275 4.18 5.93 1.65
C VAL A 275 5.51 6.16 2.35
N ALA A 276 5.66 5.66 3.58
CA ALA A 276 6.93 5.75 4.30
C ALA A 276 8.05 4.97 3.58
N LEU A 277 7.76 3.77 3.10
CA LEU A 277 8.72 2.94 2.36
C LEU A 277 9.15 3.58 1.03
N GLU A 278 8.21 4.13 0.26
CA GLU A 278 8.48 4.83 -1.00
C GLU A 278 9.35 6.08 -0.78
N ALA A 279 9.04 6.85 0.28
CA ALA A 279 9.84 8.01 0.67
C ALA A 279 11.28 7.62 1.04
N MET A 280 11.44 6.59 1.88
CA MET A 280 12.76 6.06 2.26
C MET A 280 13.52 5.49 1.06
N ALA A 281 12.82 4.84 0.11
CA ALA A 281 13.42 4.40 -1.15
C ALA A 281 13.97 5.57 -1.98
N CYS A 282 13.35 6.75 -1.90
CA CYS A 282 13.81 7.99 -2.51
C CYS A 282 14.79 8.79 -1.63
N GLU A 283 15.36 8.19 -0.59
CA GLU A 283 16.28 8.84 0.38
C GLU A 283 15.64 10.04 1.12
N ARG A 284 14.32 10.02 1.34
CA ARG A 284 13.64 11.10 2.08
C ARG A 284 13.49 10.72 3.55
N PRO A 285 13.85 11.63 4.47
CA PRO A 285 13.54 11.50 5.89
C PRO A 285 12.02 11.40 6.11
N VAL A 286 11.61 10.51 7.01
CA VAL A 286 10.20 10.18 7.23
C VAL A 286 9.81 10.41 8.68
N ILE A 287 8.69 11.13 8.87
CA ILE A 287 7.93 11.09 10.12
C ILE A 287 6.74 10.17 9.91
N SER A 288 6.76 9.06 10.63
CA SER A 288 5.73 8.02 10.50
C SER A 288 4.51 8.37 11.36
N CYS A 289 3.38 8.59 10.67
CA CYS A 289 2.10 8.95 11.26
C CYS A 289 0.98 8.30 10.47
N GLY A 290 0.27 7.34 11.06
CA GLY A 290 -0.72 6.51 10.39
C GLY A 290 -2.08 6.46 11.05
N ASN A 291 -2.94 5.58 10.55
CA ASN A 291 -4.32 5.43 11.00
C ASN A 291 -4.45 5.12 12.49
N LEU A 292 -3.56 4.28 13.01
CA LEU A 292 -3.60 3.86 14.41
C LEU A 292 -2.80 4.79 15.34
N GLY A 293 -2.05 5.76 14.76
CA GLY A 293 -1.40 6.80 15.54
C GLY A 293 -0.01 7.18 15.03
N TYR A 294 0.83 7.59 15.97
CA TYR A 294 2.10 8.23 15.74
C TYR A 294 3.26 7.34 16.17
N PHE A 295 4.20 7.11 15.28
CA PHE A 295 5.48 6.46 15.58
C PHE A 295 6.60 7.50 15.78
N GLY A 296 6.66 8.51 14.94
CA GLY A 296 7.68 9.57 14.94
C GLY A 296 8.69 9.45 13.82
N GLU A 297 9.85 10.07 14.01
CA GLU A 297 10.95 9.99 13.05
C GLU A 297 11.47 8.56 12.94
N VAL A 298 11.64 8.12 11.68
CA VAL A 298 12.22 6.81 11.35
C VAL A 298 13.71 7.00 11.02
N ASN A 299 14.57 6.21 11.66
CA ASN A 299 16.01 6.17 11.42
C ASN A 299 16.53 4.72 11.50
N SER A 300 17.81 4.51 11.21
CA SER A 300 18.41 3.16 11.19
C SER A 300 18.29 2.44 12.54
N ASN A 301 18.34 3.15 13.66
CA ASN A 301 18.27 2.55 15.01
C ASN A 301 16.87 2.07 15.41
N ASN A 302 15.82 2.67 14.85
CA ASN A 302 14.43 2.34 15.17
C ASN A 302 13.64 1.72 14.00
N PHE A 303 14.28 1.47 12.86
CA PHE A 303 13.64 0.96 11.66
C PHE A 303 12.87 -0.34 11.91
N GLN A 304 13.46 -1.29 12.62
CA GLN A 304 12.81 -2.56 12.95
C GLN A 304 11.52 -2.34 13.77
N GLN A 305 11.55 -1.45 14.75
CA GLN A 305 10.37 -1.11 15.56
C GLN A 305 9.30 -0.39 14.72
N ALA A 306 9.71 0.47 13.79
CA ALA A 306 8.80 1.12 12.86
C ALA A 306 8.15 0.10 11.91
N TRP A 307 8.90 -0.88 11.43
CA TRP A 307 8.41 -1.98 10.61
C TRP A 307 7.38 -2.84 11.38
N GLU A 308 7.67 -3.22 12.63
CA GLU A 308 6.76 -4.01 13.47
C GLU A 308 5.36 -3.40 13.61
N CYS A 309 5.23 -2.07 13.57
CA CYS A 309 3.94 -1.39 13.56
C CYS A 309 3.48 -0.95 12.14
N TYR A 310 4.17 -1.44 11.10
CA TYR A 310 3.99 -1.04 9.71
C TYR A 310 3.98 0.48 9.53
N PHE A 311 5.00 1.11 10.11
CA PHE A 311 5.18 2.56 10.06
C PHE A 311 3.92 3.34 10.51
N GLY A 312 3.28 2.90 11.60
CA GLY A 312 2.11 3.55 12.20
C GLY A 312 0.76 3.23 11.55
N ASP A 313 0.69 2.36 10.53
CA ASP A 313 -0.58 2.02 9.86
C ASP A 313 -1.33 0.86 10.56
N HIS A 314 -0.61 -0.11 11.11
CA HIS A 314 -1.19 -1.30 11.74
C HIS A 314 -1.10 -1.29 13.27
N ALA A 315 -0.23 -0.47 13.83
CA ALA A 315 -0.11 -0.19 15.26
C ALA A 315 0.56 1.18 15.46
N ALA A 316 0.59 1.68 16.67
CA ALA A 316 1.23 2.96 17.01
C ALA A 316 1.75 2.97 18.44
N LYS A 317 2.75 3.83 18.71
CA LYS A 317 3.29 4.07 20.06
C LYS A 317 2.38 5.03 20.86
N GLN A 318 1.79 6.02 20.18
CA GLN A 318 0.98 7.06 20.82
C GLN A 318 -0.01 7.69 19.82
N ALA A 319 -0.96 8.46 20.36
CA ALA A 319 -1.91 9.21 19.54
C ALA A 319 -1.21 10.35 18.75
N SER A 320 -1.66 10.57 17.52
CA SER A 320 -1.19 11.70 16.70
C SER A 320 -1.71 13.02 17.23
N SER A 321 -0.85 14.03 17.35
CA SER A 321 -1.21 15.40 17.71
C SER A 321 -0.41 16.43 16.90
N GLN A 322 -0.95 17.65 16.80
CA GLN A 322 -0.27 18.77 16.16
C GLN A 322 1.08 19.06 16.82
N ALA A 323 1.13 19.09 18.14
CA ALA A 323 2.32 19.43 18.92
C ALA A 323 3.48 18.44 18.67
N ILE A 324 3.17 17.13 18.62
CA ILE A 324 4.18 16.10 18.38
C ILE A 324 4.72 16.20 16.93
N ILE A 325 3.83 16.37 15.95
CA ILE A 325 4.23 16.53 14.53
C ILE A 325 5.10 17.78 14.37
N TYR A 326 4.70 18.90 14.96
CA TYR A 326 5.48 20.13 14.93
C TYR A 326 6.87 19.93 15.55
N ARG A 327 6.93 19.36 16.77
CA ARG A 327 8.19 19.12 17.47
C ARG A 327 9.17 18.31 16.63
N ASP A 328 8.70 17.20 16.07
CA ASP A 328 9.59 16.27 15.36
C ASP A 328 9.99 16.81 13.99
N LEU A 329 9.13 17.52 13.27
CA LEU A 329 9.49 18.24 12.05
C LEU A 329 10.51 19.36 12.31
N ARG A 330 10.34 20.10 13.41
CA ARG A 330 11.29 21.14 13.83
C ARG A 330 12.65 20.55 14.18
N ASN A 331 12.68 19.48 14.96
CA ASN A 331 13.92 18.79 15.34
C ASN A 331 14.64 18.24 14.10
N LEU A 332 13.90 17.60 13.18
CA LEU A 332 14.45 17.07 11.93
C LEU A 332 15.04 18.20 11.04
N HIS A 333 14.41 19.36 11.04
CA HIS A 333 14.95 20.52 10.32
C HIS A 333 16.22 21.09 10.97
N GLN A 334 16.28 21.14 12.28
CA GLN A 334 17.43 21.69 13.03
C GLN A 334 18.61 20.70 13.10
N SER A 335 18.36 19.39 12.98
CA SER A 335 19.41 18.40 12.92
C SER A 335 20.11 18.46 11.55
N SER A 336 21.44 18.69 11.54
CA SER A 336 22.27 18.62 10.32
C SER A 336 22.35 17.20 9.71
N ILE A 337 21.59 16.25 10.23
CA ILE A 337 21.69 14.78 10.00
C ILE A 337 20.79 14.30 8.82
N GLY A 338 19.98 15.16 8.21
CA GLY A 338 18.94 14.72 7.26
C GLY A 338 19.40 13.92 6.04
N VAL A 339 20.58 14.17 5.50
CA VAL A 339 21.06 13.48 4.28
C VAL A 339 21.66 12.09 4.56
N PRO A 340 22.50 11.87 5.60
CA PRO A 340 22.99 10.53 5.93
C PRO A 340 21.87 9.54 6.28
N THR A 341 20.87 9.97 7.03
CA THR A 341 19.73 9.16 7.45
C THR A 341 18.92 8.65 6.24
N GLY A 342 18.70 9.47 5.21
CA GLY A 342 17.98 9.05 4.01
C GLY A 342 18.66 7.92 3.27
N ARG A 343 19.97 7.95 3.11
CA ARG A 343 20.77 6.90 2.46
C ARG A 343 20.76 5.60 3.26
N GLU A 344 20.86 5.68 4.58
CA GLU A 344 20.76 4.49 5.45
C GLU A 344 19.40 3.84 5.36
N LEU A 345 18.33 4.62 5.44
CA LEU A 345 16.97 4.13 5.29
C LEU A 345 16.73 3.48 3.92
N ARG A 346 17.26 4.06 2.84
CA ARG A 346 17.20 3.43 1.52
C ARG A 346 17.87 2.05 1.51
N LYS A 347 19.06 1.89 2.13
CA LYS A 347 19.73 0.58 2.22
C LYS A 347 18.83 -0.45 2.90
N LEU A 348 18.17 -0.10 3.99
CA LEU A 348 17.22 -0.97 4.70
C LEU A 348 16.00 -1.33 3.84
N VAL A 349 15.47 -0.36 3.08
CA VAL A 349 14.38 -0.64 2.14
C VAL A 349 14.83 -1.57 1.00
N LEU A 350 16.01 -1.37 0.43
CA LEU A 350 16.61 -2.26 -0.57
C LEU A 350 16.86 -3.67 -0.04
N GLU A 351 17.19 -3.80 1.23
CA GLU A 351 17.44 -5.09 1.88
C GLU A 351 16.15 -5.84 2.17
N HIS A 352 15.13 -5.17 2.72
CA HIS A 352 13.96 -5.81 3.32
C HIS A 352 12.66 -5.65 2.53
N PHE A 353 12.57 -4.67 1.61
CA PHE A 353 11.32 -4.31 0.94
C PHE A 353 11.43 -4.20 -0.59
N ASP A 354 12.60 -4.49 -1.19
CA ASP A 354 12.71 -4.53 -2.64
C ASP A 354 11.76 -5.61 -3.21
N SER A 355 10.90 -5.21 -4.13
CA SER A 355 9.92 -6.11 -4.77
C SER A 355 10.57 -7.36 -5.35
N LYS A 356 11.79 -7.24 -5.89
CA LYS A 356 12.57 -8.35 -6.44
C LYS A 356 12.97 -9.40 -5.40
N LYS A 357 13.09 -9.00 -4.13
CA LYS A 357 13.38 -9.90 -3.00
C LYS A 357 12.10 -10.42 -2.36
N ILE A 358 11.12 -9.53 -2.17
CA ILE A 358 9.83 -9.87 -1.55
C ILE A 358 9.06 -10.92 -2.35
N ILE A 359 9.23 -10.96 -3.67
CA ILE A 359 8.54 -11.95 -4.52
C ILE A 359 9.05 -13.39 -4.29
N LEU A 360 10.30 -13.59 -3.86
CA LEU A 360 10.89 -14.92 -3.74
C LEU A 360 10.16 -15.81 -2.72
N PRO A 361 9.96 -15.39 -1.45
CA PRO A 361 9.20 -16.19 -0.50
C PRO A 361 7.73 -16.39 -0.92
N LEU A 362 7.16 -15.50 -1.74
CA LEU A 362 5.82 -15.70 -2.29
C LEU A 362 5.81 -16.82 -3.35
N ILE A 363 6.81 -16.90 -4.20
CA ILE A 363 6.96 -17.98 -5.18
C ILE A 363 7.13 -19.32 -4.47
N GLU A 364 8.00 -19.40 -3.47
CA GLU A 364 8.17 -20.59 -2.64
C GLU A 364 6.85 -21.02 -1.97
N LEU A 365 6.06 -20.06 -1.48
CA LEU A 365 4.72 -20.33 -0.93
C LEU A 365 3.76 -20.87 -2.01
N TYR A 366 3.80 -20.36 -3.23
CA TYR A 366 3.00 -20.89 -4.35
C TYR A 366 3.36 -22.33 -4.65
N GLU A 367 4.65 -22.62 -4.80
CA GLU A 367 5.16 -23.97 -5.10
C GLU A 367 4.77 -24.98 -4.01
N SER A 368 5.03 -24.64 -2.75
CA SER A 368 4.68 -25.50 -1.62
C SER A 368 3.17 -25.71 -1.46
N THR A 369 2.37 -24.68 -1.73
CA THR A 369 0.91 -24.78 -1.64
C THR A 369 0.35 -25.69 -2.73
N ILE A 370 0.82 -25.55 -3.99
CA ILE A 370 0.42 -26.42 -5.09
C ILE A 370 0.82 -27.89 -4.79
N GLN A 371 2.06 -28.10 -4.38
CA GLN A 371 2.54 -29.45 -4.05
C GLN A 371 1.73 -30.12 -2.92
N SER A 372 1.50 -29.40 -1.83
CA SER A 372 0.71 -29.91 -0.71
C SER A 372 -0.73 -30.22 -1.11
N PHE A 373 -1.32 -29.39 -1.96
CA PHE A 373 -2.69 -29.59 -2.47
C PHE A 373 -2.77 -30.83 -3.37
N GLU A 374 -1.82 -31.05 -4.30
CA GLU A 374 -1.75 -32.23 -5.16
C GLU A 374 -1.55 -33.51 -4.34
N GLN A 375 -0.74 -33.49 -3.29
CA GLN A 375 -0.54 -34.64 -2.39
C GLN A 375 -1.82 -34.99 -1.62
N GLN A 376 -2.54 -34.01 -1.11
CA GLN A 376 -3.81 -34.26 -0.41
C GLN A 376 -4.87 -34.87 -1.33
N GLN A 377 -4.86 -34.54 -2.61
CA GLN A 377 -5.79 -35.10 -3.60
C GLN A 377 -5.42 -36.52 -4.03
N ALA A 378 -4.16 -36.90 -4.01
CA ALA A 378 -3.72 -38.25 -4.32
C ALA A 378 -4.04 -39.25 -3.20
N ILE A 379 -4.36 -38.77 -1.99
CA ILE A 379 -4.69 -39.58 -0.81
C ILE A 379 -6.22 -39.79 -0.66
N ASN A 380 -7.03 -38.85 -1.18
CA ASN A 380 -8.49 -38.92 -1.17
C ASN A 380 -9.03 -39.55 -2.46
#